data_ef8d641fd17debed5de632b9454ca4a1
#
_entry.id   ef8d641fd17debed5de632b9454ca4a1
#
_cell.length_a   1.000
_cell.length_b   1.000
_cell.length_c   1.000
_cell.angle_alpha   90.00
_cell.angle_beta   90.00
_cell.angle_gamma   90.00
#
_symmetry.space_group_name_H-M   'P 1'
#
loop_
_entity.id
_entity.type
_entity.pdbx_description
1 polymer ?
#
loop_
_entity_poly.entity_id
_entity_poly.type
_entity_poly.pdbx_seq_one_letter_code
_entity_poly.pdbx_strand_id
1 'polypeptide(L)'
;MFTYATKSEKEETNSVSLSGEIVTEPTFSHEVFGESFFDVKLKVPRLSQTFDLLPLTVSERLTCNFPLFVGQQISLRGQLRSFNKQVDNKSRLLLSVFVRELLPYDSALSPNDVQLDGFLCKQPVFRTTPFNREICDLLLAVNRAYGKSDYIPAIAWGRNARFVKFLPVGQEVKIIGRLQSREYQKKISEVETETKTAY
;
A
#
# COMPACT_ATOMS: atom_id res chain seq x y z
N MET A 1 -0.60 44.26 -16.30
CA MET A 1 0.16 43.32 -15.44
C MET A 1 -0.74 42.09 -15.25
N PHE A 2 -0.57 41.06 -16.06
CA PHE A 2 -1.41 39.86 -16.02
C PHE A 2 -0.77 38.87 -15.05
N THR A 3 -1.42 38.64 -13.92
CA THR A 3 -1.02 37.61 -12.94
C THR A 3 -1.60 36.29 -13.43
N TYR A 4 -0.74 35.38 -13.89
CA TYR A 4 -1.15 34.01 -14.14
C TYR A 4 -1.42 33.36 -12.78
N ALA A 5 -2.67 32.96 -12.54
CA ALA A 5 -3.01 32.10 -11.41
C ALA A 5 -2.27 30.76 -11.63
N THR A 6 -1.38 30.44 -10.73
CA THR A 6 -0.75 29.12 -10.66
C THR A 6 -1.84 28.07 -10.50
N LYS A 7 -1.82 27.10 -11.40
CA LYS A 7 -2.66 25.89 -11.37
C LYS A 7 -2.59 25.33 -9.96
N SER A 8 -3.70 25.31 -9.22
CA SER A 8 -3.75 24.68 -7.90
C SER A 8 -3.20 23.25 -8.03
N GLU A 9 -2.14 22.93 -7.31
CA GLU A 9 -1.67 21.56 -7.20
C GLU A 9 -2.85 20.74 -6.72
N LYS A 10 -3.34 19.85 -7.58
CA LYS A 10 -4.43 18.95 -7.25
C LYS A 10 -3.87 18.05 -6.14
N GLU A 11 -4.35 18.21 -4.90
CA GLU A 11 -3.92 17.36 -3.80
C GLU A 11 -3.93 15.88 -4.24
N GLU A 12 -2.81 15.22 -4.06
CA GLU A 12 -2.65 13.83 -4.49
C GLU A 12 -3.46 12.94 -3.54
N THR A 13 -4.50 12.28 -4.06
CA THR A 13 -5.43 11.46 -3.26
C THR A 13 -4.82 10.14 -2.79
N ASN A 14 -3.61 9.80 -3.23
CA ASN A 14 -2.93 8.55 -2.94
C ASN A 14 -1.42 8.78 -3.01
N SER A 15 -0.80 8.92 -1.86
CA SER A 15 0.64 9.13 -1.72
C SER A 15 1.22 8.13 -0.74
N VAL A 16 2.32 7.51 -1.14
CA VAL A 16 3.10 6.56 -0.34
C VAL A 16 4.56 6.97 -0.39
N SER A 17 5.17 7.10 0.79
CA SER A 17 6.62 7.28 0.94
C SER A 17 7.16 6.12 1.78
N LEU A 18 8.15 5.40 1.23
CA LEU A 18 8.78 4.26 1.91
C LEU A 18 10.29 4.40 1.89
N SER A 19 10.94 3.90 2.94
CA SER A 19 12.40 3.73 3.01
C SER A 19 12.74 2.36 3.58
N GLY A 20 13.68 1.65 2.96
CA GLY A 20 14.03 0.30 3.40
C GLY A 20 15.05 -0.38 2.50
N GLU A 21 15.16 -1.69 2.66
CA GLU A 21 16.10 -2.55 1.98
C GLU A 21 15.40 -3.41 0.92
N ILE A 22 15.93 -3.48 -0.29
CA ILE A 22 15.50 -4.42 -1.34
C ILE A 22 15.89 -5.83 -0.93
N VAL A 23 14.93 -6.76 -0.88
CA VAL A 23 15.17 -8.14 -0.41
C VAL A 23 14.90 -9.23 -1.44
N THR A 24 14.45 -8.85 -2.64
CA THR A 24 14.28 -9.77 -3.77
C THR A 24 14.87 -9.17 -5.03
N GLU A 25 15.39 -10.00 -5.92
CA GLU A 25 15.70 -9.57 -7.28
C GLU A 25 14.42 -9.10 -7.99
N PRO A 26 14.54 -8.08 -8.89
CA PRO A 26 13.43 -7.67 -9.73
C PRO A 26 12.97 -8.82 -10.63
N THR A 27 11.69 -9.18 -10.55
CA THR A 27 11.07 -10.20 -11.40
C THR A 27 10.08 -9.56 -12.36
N PHE A 28 10.08 -9.96 -13.63
CA PHE A 28 9.14 -9.46 -14.62
C PHE A 28 7.69 -9.70 -14.15
N SER A 29 6.89 -8.67 -14.16
CA SER A 29 5.49 -8.69 -13.74
C SER A 29 4.53 -8.66 -14.93
N HIS A 30 4.60 -7.60 -15.72
CA HIS A 30 3.77 -7.38 -16.91
C HIS A 30 4.34 -6.28 -17.78
N GLU A 31 3.76 -6.11 -18.97
CA GLU A 31 4.07 -5.03 -19.91
C GLU A 31 2.81 -4.23 -20.24
N VAL A 32 2.94 -2.92 -20.35
CA VAL A 32 1.87 -2.01 -20.77
C VAL A 32 2.43 -1.01 -21.77
N PHE A 33 1.89 -1.01 -23.00
CA PHE A 33 2.32 -0.12 -24.08
C PHE A 33 3.83 -0.10 -24.35
N GLY A 34 4.47 -1.27 -24.31
CA GLY A 34 5.91 -1.41 -24.53
C GLY A 34 6.78 -0.98 -23.34
N GLU A 35 6.20 -0.75 -22.19
CA GLU A 35 6.91 -0.48 -20.94
C GLU A 35 6.82 -1.69 -20.02
N SER A 36 7.97 -2.25 -19.63
CA SER A 36 8.05 -3.39 -18.73
C SER A 36 7.97 -2.95 -17.28
N PHE A 37 7.27 -3.75 -16.46
CA PHE A 37 7.14 -3.57 -15.02
C PHE A 37 7.68 -4.78 -14.28
N PHE A 38 8.34 -4.53 -13.16
CA PHE A 38 8.97 -5.54 -12.33
C PHE A 38 8.39 -5.52 -10.92
N ASP A 39 8.18 -6.70 -10.34
CA ASP A 39 7.82 -6.87 -8.95
C ASP A 39 9.07 -7.06 -8.09
N VAL A 40 9.13 -6.32 -6.98
CA VAL A 40 10.23 -6.31 -6.01
C VAL A 40 9.65 -6.27 -4.60
N LYS A 41 10.35 -6.79 -3.59
CA LYS A 41 9.97 -6.65 -2.19
C LYS A 41 10.91 -5.71 -1.45
N LEU A 42 10.33 -4.79 -0.71
CA LEU A 42 11.02 -3.86 0.18
C LEU A 42 10.80 -4.28 1.63
N LYS A 43 11.88 -4.41 2.38
CA LYS A 43 11.87 -4.62 3.83
C LYS A 43 11.94 -3.27 4.52
N VAL A 44 10.83 -2.87 5.15
CA VAL A 44 10.66 -1.59 5.81
C VAL A 44 10.72 -1.77 7.33
N PRO A 45 11.62 -1.08 8.04
CA PRO A 45 11.76 -1.24 9.49
C PRO A 45 10.56 -0.65 10.23
N ARG A 46 10.18 -1.28 11.33
CA ARG A 46 9.24 -0.74 12.33
C ARG A 46 10.00 -0.26 13.56
N LEU A 47 9.37 0.62 14.33
CA LEU A 47 9.92 1.06 15.63
C LEU A 47 10.07 -0.10 16.65
N SER A 48 9.35 -1.20 16.45
CA SER A 48 9.33 -2.38 17.33
C SER A 48 10.41 -3.42 17.02
N GLN A 49 11.49 -3.06 16.32
CA GLN A 49 12.56 -3.98 15.87
C GLN A 49 12.11 -5.11 14.92
N THR A 50 10.87 -5.07 14.48
CA THR A 50 10.33 -5.93 13.42
C THR A 50 10.34 -5.17 12.08
N PHE A 51 9.90 -5.81 11.01
CA PHE A 51 9.85 -5.19 9.69
C PHE A 51 8.55 -5.58 8.95
N ASP A 52 8.24 -4.79 7.95
CA ASP A 52 7.22 -5.09 6.96
C ASP A 52 7.88 -5.50 5.64
N LEU A 53 7.34 -6.54 4.98
CA LEU A 53 7.72 -6.92 3.63
C LEU A 53 6.66 -6.40 2.66
N LEU A 54 6.97 -5.32 1.96
CA LEU A 54 6.00 -4.62 1.11
C LEU A 54 6.27 -4.88 -0.37
N PRO A 55 5.25 -5.26 -1.15
CA PRO A 55 5.38 -5.47 -2.58
C PRO A 55 5.43 -4.12 -3.31
N LEU A 56 6.39 -4.00 -4.21
CA LEU A 56 6.57 -2.86 -5.10
C LEU A 56 6.37 -3.32 -6.54
N THR A 57 5.78 -2.44 -7.35
CA THR A 57 5.77 -2.57 -8.82
C THR A 57 6.54 -1.39 -9.40
N VAL A 58 7.65 -1.66 -10.09
CA VAL A 58 8.61 -0.67 -10.57
C VAL A 58 8.70 -0.72 -12.08
N SER A 59 8.63 0.44 -12.73
CA SER A 59 8.82 0.57 -14.17
C SER A 59 10.30 0.42 -14.55
N GLU A 60 10.56 -0.20 -15.69
CA GLU A 60 11.88 -0.30 -16.32
C GLU A 60 12.55 1.07 -16.46
N ARG A 61 11.80 2.13 -16.80
CA ARG A 61 12.36 3.49 -16.93
C ARG A 61 13.01 4.00 -15.66
N LEU A 62 12.48 3.63 -14.49
CA LEU A 62 13.08 4.01 -13.21
C LEU A 62 14.35 3.22 -12.94
N THR A 63 14.36 1.93 -13.29
CA THR A 63 15.51 1.04 -13.04
C THR A 63 16.67 1.29 -13.97
N CYS A 64 16.43 1.83 -15.19
CA CYS A 64 17.52 2.27 -16.11
C CYS A 64 18.41 3.35 -15.48
N ASN A 65 17.83 4.27 -14.71
CA ASN A 65 18.58 5.35 -14.07
C ASN A 65 18.96 5.03 -12.62
N PHE A 66 18.28 4.07 -12.00
CA PHE A 66 18.49 3.68 -10.62
C PHE A 66 18.36 2.14 -10.51
N PRO A 67 19.42 1.39 -10.85
CA PRO A 67 19.41 -0.08 -10.81
C PRO A 67 19.07 -0.59 -9.41
N LEU A 68 18.22 -1.62 -9.33
CA LEU A 68 17.81 -2.25 -8.07
C LEU A 68 18.52 -3.59 -7.91
N PHE A 69 19.05 -3.86 -6.71
CA PHE A 69 19.68 -5.12 -6.34
C PHE A 69 19.41 -5.47 -4.87
N VAL A 70 19.47 -6.73 -4.53
CA VAL A 70 19.26 -7.22 -3.16
C VAL A 70 20.30 -6.64 -2.21
N GLY A 71 19.83 -6.20 -1.03
CA GLY A 71 20.66 -5.53 0.01
C GLY A 71 20.76 -4.01 -0.16
N GLN A 72 20.27 -3.45 -1.26
CA GLN A 72 20.30 -2.02 -1.49
C GLN A 72 19.30 -1.29 -0.59
N GLN A 73 19.77 -0.24 0.08
CA GLN A 73 18.94 0.70 0.84
C GLN A 73 18.45 1.79 -0.10
N ILE A 74 17.13 2.02 -0.12
CA ILE A 74 16.49 3.04 -0.95
C ILE A 74 15.39 3.77 -0.20
N SER A 75 15.07 4.97 -0.69
CA SER A 75 13.81 5.66 -0.42
C SER A 75 13.00 5.73 -1.71
N LEU A 76 11.69 5.80 -1.61
CA LEU A 76 10.80 5.87 -2.77
C LEU A 76 9.54 6.68 -2.48
N ARG A 77 8.94 7.19 -3.54
CA ARG A 77 7.58 7.72 -3.55
C ARG A 77 6.74 6.95 -4.56
N GLY A 78 5.48 6.77 -4.25
CA GLY A 78 4.56 6.04 -5.11
C GLY A 78 3.11 6.14 -4.70
N GLN A 79 2.31 5.23 -5.21
CA GLN A 79 0.87 5.15 -4.95
C GLN A 79 0.49 3.72 -4.63
N LEU A 80 -0.38 3.52 -3.65
CA LEU A 80 -0.91 2.21 -3.32
C LEU A 80 -1.94 1.80 -4.38
N ARG A 81 -1.73 0.65 -5.00
CA ARG A 81 -2.60 0.10 -6.05
C ARG A 81 -3.20 -1.22 -5.59
N SER A 82 -4.42 -1.45 -6.02
CA SER A 82 -5.12 -2.70 -5.81
C SER A 82 -5.49 -3.36 -7.13
N PHE A 83 -5.40 -4.68 -7.18
CA PHE A 83 -5.85 -5.47 -8.31
C PHE A 83 -6.36 -6.83 -7.85
N ASN A 84 -7.29 -7.39 -8.61
CA ASN A 84 -7.82 -8.72 -8.35
C ASN A 84 -7.04 -9.74 -9.18
N LYS A 85 -6.49 -10.76 -8.51
CA LYS A 85 -5.85 -11.91 -9.15
C LYS A 85 -6.71 -13.16 -8.93
N GLN A 86 -6.97 -13.89 -10.01
CA GLN A 86 -7.58 -15.20 -9.93
C GLN A 86 -6.52 -16.23 -9.47
N VAL A 87 -6.75 -16.85 -8.32
CA VAL A 87 -5.93 -17.92 -7.77
C VAL A 87 -6.87 -19.04 -7.31
N ASP A 88 -6.70 -20.24 -7.83
CA ASP A 88 -7.54 -21.42 -7.52
C ASP A 88 -9.04 -21.13 -7.64
N ASN A 89 -9.48 -20.54 -8.75
CA ASN A 89 -10.86 -20.13 -9.03
C ASN A 89 -11.45 -19.13 -8.00
N LYS A 90 -10.61 -18.50 -7.17
CA LYS A 90 -11.02 -17.45 -6.23
C LYS A 90 -10.35 -16.13 -6.60
N SER A 91 -11.14 -15.06 -6.63
CA SER A 91 -10.59 -13.71 -6.77
C SER A 91 -9.96 -13.27 -5.46
N ARG A 92 -8.69 -12.86 -5.51
CA ARG A 92 -7.97 -12.29 -4.36
C ARG A 92 -7.57 -10.86 -4.67
N LEU A 93 -7.89 -9.98 -3.74
CA LEU A 93 -7.40 -8.60 -3.77
C LEU A 93 -5.92 -8.60 -3.39
N LEU A 94 -5.09 -8.09 -4.27
CA LEU A 94 -3.67 -7.86 -4.03
C LEU A 94 -3.40 -6.36 -3.98
N LEU A 95 -2.45 -5.97 -3.13
CA LEU A 95 -1.96 -4.61 -3.02
C LEU A 95 -0.49 -4.57 -3.45
N SER A 96 -0.10 -3.50 -4.12
CA SER A 96 1.29 -3.20 -4.45
C SER A 96 1.50 -1.69 -4.42
N VAL A 97 2.69 -1.25 -4.05
CA VAL A 97 3.09 0.15 -4.21
C VAL A 97 3.63 0.34 -5.62
N PHE A 98 2.90 1.07 -6.43
CA PHE A 98 3.32 1.50 -7.75
C PHE A 98 4.30 2.66 -7.60
N VAL A 99 5.59 2.38 -7.84
CA VAL A 99 6.67 3.33 -7.63
C VAL A 99 6.63 4.41 -8.71
N ARG A 100 6.69 5.66 -8.28
CA ARG A 100 6.75 6.85 -9.14
C ARG A 100 8.14 7.45 -9.20
N GLU A 101 8.87 7.34 -8.09
CA GLU A 101 10.19 7.90 -7.92
C GLU A 101 11.05 7.01 -7.04
N LEU A 102 12.27 6.73 -7.47
CA LEU A 102 13.32 6.08 -6.68
C LEU A 102 14.31 7.14 -6.22
N LEU A 103 14.68 7.10 -4.96
CA LEU A 103 15.52 8.10 -4.30
C LEU A 103 16.66 7.41 -3.55
N PRO A 104 17.82 8.07 -3.39
CA PRO A 104 18.82 7.63 -2.44
C PRO A 104 18.20 7.47 -1.05
N TYR A 105 18.70 6.50 -0.29
CA TYR A 105 18.22 6.25 1.08
C TYR A 105 18.46 7.48 1.96
N ASP A 106 17.38 7.90 2.64
CA ASP A 106 17.42 8.99 3.61
C ASP A 106 16.86 8.51 4.96
N SER A 107 17.73 8.37 5.95
CA SER A 107 17.38 7.94 7.31
C SER A 107 16.60 9.01 8.10
N ALA A 108 16.56 10.25 7.66
CA ALA A 108 15.81 11.32 8.30
C ALA A 108 14.30 11.26 7.95
N LEU A 109 13.94 10.58 6.87
CA LEU A 109 12.55 10.40 6.47
C LEU A 109 11.86 9.31 7.30
N SER A 110 10.55 9.47 7.51
CA SER A 110 9.72 8.39 8.05
C SER A 110 9.82 7.17 7.10
N PRO A 111 10.18 5.99 7.62
CA PRO A 111 10.37 4.83 6.74
C PRO A 111 9.07 4.31 6.11
N ASN A 112 7.92 4.78 6.56
CA ASN A 112 6.61 4.28 6.10
C ASN A 112 5.53 5.32 6.37
N ASP A 113 5.17 6.09 5.37
CA ASP A 113 4.10 7.07 5.42
C ASP A 113 3.13 6.88 4.25
N VAL A 114 1.84 6.87 4.55
CA VAL A 114 0.76 6.68 3.58
C VAL A 114 -0.32 7.71 3.82
N GLN A 115 -0.71 8.41 2.75
CA GLN A 115 -1.84 9.32 2.75
C GLN A 115 -2.82 8.91 1.67
N LEU A 116 -4.04 8.62 2.08
CA LEU A 116 -5.14 8.20 1.19
C LEU A 116 -6.33 9.10 1.40
N ASP A 117 -6.90 9.56 0.30
CA ASP A 117 -8.15 10.30 0.27
C ASP A 117 -9.14 9.52 -0.60
N GLY A 118 -10.26 9.12 -0.01
CA GLY A 118 -11.18 8.20 -0.68
C GLY A 118 -12.51 8.06 0.04
N PHE A 119 -13.35 7.18 -0.46
CA PHE A 119 -14.72 6.98 -0.01
C PHE A 119 -14.90 5.61 0.64
N LEU A 120 -15.63 5.55 1.75
CA LEU A 120 -16.02 4.27 2.35
C LEU A 120 -16.96 3.51 1.41
N CYS A 121 -16.56 2.35 0.94
CA CYS A 121 -17.38 1.53 0.03
C CYS A 121 -18.14 0.39 0.72
N LYS A 122 -17.88 0.16 2.01
CA LYS A 122 -18.63 -0.77 2.86
C LYS A 122 -18.84 -0.16 4.23
N GLN A 123 -19.88 -0.64 4.92
CA GLN A 123 -20.09 -0.29 6.32
C GLN A 123 -18.86 -0.67 7.14
N PRO A 124 -18.29 0.26 7.93
CA PRO A 124 -17.19 -0.03 8.83
C PRO A 124 -17.53 -1.14 9.83
N VAL A 125 -16.60 -2.06 10.06
CA VAL A 125 -16.81 -3.21 10.97
C VAL A 125 -15.95 -3.01 12.22
N PHE A 126 -16.61 -2.57 13.30
CA PHE A 126 -15.96 -2.41 14.60
C PHE A 126 -15.87 -3.74 15.34
N ARG A 127 -14.71 -4.04 15.89
CA ARG A 127 -14.48 -5.24 16.72
C ARG A 127 -13.38 -5.02 17.76
N THR A 128 -13.39 -5.86 18.78
CA THR A 128 -12.32 -5.91 19.79
C THR A 128 -11.45 -7.14 19.53
N THR A 129 -10.13 -6.94 19.54
CA THR A 129 -9.18 -8.05 19.37
C THR A 129 -9.08 -8.90 20.65
N PRO A 130 -8.53 -10.14 20.59
CA PRO A 130 -8.30 -10.96 21.78
C PRO A 130 -7.45 -10.28 22.86
N PHE A 131 -6.64 -9.29 22.48
CA PHE A 131 -5.82 -8.46 23.40
C PHE A 131 -6.54 -7.20 23.89
N ASN A 132 -7.88 -7.18 23.81
CA ASN A 132 -8.74 -6.08 24.23
C ASN A 132 -8.43 -4.72 23.53
N ARG A 133 -7.98 -4.77 22.26
CA ARG A 133 -7.74 -3.57 21.46
C ARG A 133 -8.92 -3.35 20.53
N GLU A 134 -9.47 -2.15 20.56
CA GLU A 134 -10.56 -1.74 19.67
C GLU A 134 -10.01 -1.42 18.28
N ILE A 135 -10.59 -2.02 17.26
CA ILE A 135 -10.25 -1.77 15.87
C ILE A 135 -11.52 -1.65 15.02
N CYS A 136 -11.39 -1.00 13.88
CA CYS A 136 -12.46 -0.92 12.89
C CYS A 136 -11.89 -1.20 11.50
N ASP A 137 -12.42 -2.24 10.85
CA ASP A 137 -12.03 -2.62 9.50
C ASP A 137 -12.80 -1.74 8.49
N LEU A 138 -12.09 -1.14 7.57
CA LEU A 138 -12.58 -0.23 6.55
C LEU A 138 -12.22 -0.76 5.16
N LEU A 139 -13.00 -0.38 4.16
CA LEU A 139 -12.65 -0.55 2.75
C LEU A 139 -12.86 0.79 2.05
N LEU A 140 -11.78 1.36 1.51
CA LEU A 140 -11.81 2.63 0.79
C LEU A 140 -11.80 2.39 -0.71
N ALA A 141 -12.57 3.21 -1.44
CA ALA A 141 -12.38 3.43 -2.87
C ALA A 141 -11.58 4.72 -3.06
N VAL A 142 -10.35 4.59 -3.51
CA VAL A 142 -9.45 5.71 -3.83
C VAL A 142 -9.44 5.93 -5.34
N ASN A 143 -9.85 7.10 -5.78
CA ASN A 143 -10.01 7.38 -7.19
C ASN A 143 -8.65 7.49 -7.90
N ARG A 144 -8.60 6.93 -9.12
CA ARG A 144 -7.50 7.08 -10.08
C ARG A 144 -7.92 7.95 -11.26
N ALA A 145 -6.92 8.34 -12.05
CA ALA A 145 -7.18 8.84 -13.39
C ALA A 145 -7.98 7.82 -14.24
N TYR A 146 -8.69 8.34 -15.25
CA TYR A 146 -9.49 7.55 -16.20
C TYR A 146 -10.63 6.73 -15.58
N GLY A 147 -11.26 7.24 -14.53
CA GLY A 147 -12.47 6.65 -13.94
C GLY A 147 -12.27 5.29 -13.26
N LYS A 148 -11.05 4.93 -12.92
CA LYS A 148 -10.72 3.71 -12.14
C LYS A 148 -10.61 4.04 -10.67
N SER A 149 -10.78 3.03 -9.81
CA SER A 149 -10.57 3.15 -8.36
C SER A 149 -9.75 1.98 -7.83
N ASP A 150 -8.96 2.27 -6.81
CA ASP A 150 -8.30 1.26 -5.99
C ASP A 150 -9.14 0.98 -4.77
N TYR A 151 -9.35 -0.29 -4.46
CA TYR A 151 -10.07 -0.72 -3.25
C TYR A 151 -9.04 -1.10 -2.20
N ILE A 152 -8.91 -0.26 -1.18
CA ILE A 152 -7.84 -0.39 -0.19
C ILE A 152 -8.45 -0.73 1.17
N PRO A 153 -8.17 -1.94 1.72
CA PRO A 153 -8.54 -2.26 3.09
C PRO A 153 -7.66 -1.46 4.06
N ALA A 154 -8.28 -0.94 5.12
CA ALA A 154 -7.58 -0.23 6.17
C ALA A 154 -8.13 -0.62 7.54
N ILE A 155 -7.30 -0.47 8.57
CA ILE A 155 -7.67 -0.75 9.96
C ILE A 155 -7.44 0.51 10.79
N ALA A 156 -8.52 1.08 11.33
CA ALA A 156 -8.46 2.13 12.33
C ALA A 156 -8.31 1.54 13.73
N TRP A 157 -7.58 2.22 14.62
CA TRP A 157 -7.28 1.75 15.98
C TRP A 157 -7.79 2.71 17.05
N GLY A 158 -8.24 2.16 18.18
CA GLY A 158 -8.59 2.89 19.39
C GLY A 158 -9.60 4.01 19.14
N ARG A 159 -9.22 5.24 19.46
CA ARG A 159 -10.08 6.41 19.28
C ARG A 159 -10.58 6.58 17.84
N ASN A 160 -9.72 6.37 16.87
CA ASN A 160 -10.12 6.45 15.46
C ASN A 160 -11.12 5.35 15.10
N ALA A 161 -10.94 4.13 15.62
CA ALA A 161 -11.90 3.03 15.42
C ALA A 161 -13.30 3.39 15.95
N ARG A 162 -13.35 3.99 17.15
CA ARG A 162 -14.60 4.47 17.77
C ARG A 162 -15.28 5.57 16.97
N PHE A 163 -14.52 6.43 16.31
CA PHE A 163 -15.04 7.49 15.47
C PHE A 163 -15.58 6.94 14.14
N VAL A 164 -14.76 6.18 13.40
CA VAL A 164 -15.09 5.76 12.04
C VAL A 164 -16.24 4.74 11.97
N LYS A 165 -16.51 3.99 13.04
CA LYS A 165 -17.60 2.99 13.06
C LYS A 165 -19.00 3.56 12.80
N PHE A 166 -19.17 4.87 12.98
CA PHE A 166 -20.45 5.55 12.77
C PHE A 166 -20.57 6.22 11.40
N LEU A 167 -19.48 6.23 10.62
CA LEU A 167 -19.50 6.86 9.31
C LEU A 167 -20.32 6.01 8.31
N PRO A 168 -21.18 6.64 7.50
CA PRO A 168 -21.96 5.94 6.50
C PRO A 168 -21.11 5.53 5.29
N VAL A 169 -21.60 4.55 4.55
CA VAL A 169 -21.08 4.21 3.22
C VAL A 169 -21.20 5.44 2.31
N GLY A 170 -20.16 5.67 1.48
CA GLY A 170 -20.08 6.85 0.62
C GLY A 170 -19.45 8.08 1.28
N GLN A 171 -19.16 8.03 2.59
CA GLN A 171 -18.45 9.11 3.28
C GLN A 171 -17.03 9.24 2.77
N GLU A 172 -16.63 10.45 2.39
CA GLU A 172 -15.25 10.79 2.10
C GLU A 172 -14.42 10.83 3.39
N VAL A 173 -13.25 10.21 3.34
CA VAL A 173 -12.32 10.15 4.49
C VAL A 173 -10.89 10.33 4.02
N LYS A 174 -10.11 11.11 4.76
CA LYS A 174 -8.66 11.25 4.60
C LYS A 174 -7.97 10.42 5.67
N ILE A 175 -7.12 9.48 5.25
CA ILE A 175 -6.38 8.59 6.13
C ILE A 175 -4.89 8.90 6.03
N ILE A 176 -4.25 9.05 7.19
CA ILE A 176 -2.80 9.10 7.33
C ILE A 176 -2.41 7.89 8.16
N GLY A 177 -1.47 7.09 7.67
CA GLY A 177 -1.09 5.86 8.31
C GLY A 177 0.16 5.24 7.71
N ARG A 178 0.25 3.93 7.79
CA ARG A 178 1.38 3.16 7.26
C ARG A 178 0.93 1.81 6.71
N LEU A 179 1.66 1.28 5.75
CA LEU A 179 1.49 -0.07 5.25
C LEU A 179 2.05 -1.07 6.26
N GLN A 180 1.32 -2.14 6.49
CA GLN A 180 1.78 -3.24 7.33
C GLN A 180 1.59 -4.56 6.62
N SER A 181 2.62 -5.40 6.68
CA SER A 181 2.52 -6.80 6.27
C SER A 181 2.25 -7.68 7.50
N ARG A 182 1.41 -8.68 7.32
CA ARG A 182 1.14 -9.68 8.35
C ARG A 182 1.18 -11.07 7.73
N GLU A 183 2.08 -11.88 8.23
CA GLU A 183 2.09 -13.30 7.92
C GLU A 183 1.04 -14.02 8.77
N TYR A 184 0.29 -14.92 8.15
CA TYR A 184 -0.63 -15.81 8.83
C TYR A 184 -0.57 -17.20 8.22
N GLN A 185 -0.74 -18.21 9.06
CA GLN A 185 -0.80 -19.59 8.64
C GLN A 185 -2.23 -19.94 8.25
N LYS A 186 -2.41 -20.41 7.03
CA LYS A 186 -3.68 -20.97 6.56
C LYS A 186 -3.56 -22.49 6.53
N LYS A 187 -4.36 -23.20 7.32
CA LYS A 187 -4.50 -24.64 7.20
C LYS A 187 -5.16 -24.98 5.86
N ILE A 188 -4.49 -25.79 5.05
CA ILE A 188 -4.98 -26.30 3.78
C ILE A 188 -5.57 -27.68 4.00
N SER A 189 -4.95 -28.51 4.86
CA SER A 189 -5.39 -29.83 5.30
C SER A 189 -4.99 -30.04 6.78
N GLU A 190 -5.32 -31.18 7.36
CA GLU A 190 -4.90 -31.52 8.74
C GLU A 190 -3.39 -31.57 8.93
N VAL A 191 -2.62 -31.75 7.84
CA VAL A 191 -1.16 -31.94 7.86
C VAL A 191 -0.41 -30.77 7.19
N GLU A 192 -1.05 -30.02 6.29
CA GLU A 192 -0.40 -28.93 5.54
C GLU A 192 -0.85 -27.55 5.98
N THR A 193 0.12 -26.69 6.26
CA THR A 193 -0.09 -25.29 6.61
C THR A 193 0.69 -24.41 5.62
N GLU A 194 0.01 -23.48 4.96
CA GLU A 194 0.62 -22.50 4.06
C GLU A 194 0.75 -21.15 4.77
N THR A 195 1.96 -20.56 4.76
CA THR A 195 2.17 -19.20 5.25
C THR A 195 1.76 -18.20 4.17
N LYS A 196 0.84 -17.30 4.49
CA LYS A 196 0.37 -16.22 3.61
C LYS A 196 0.65 -14.87 4.20
N THR A 197 0.93 -13.90 3.34
CA THR A 197 1.09 -12.50 3.74
C THR A 197 -0.16 -11.71 3.36
N ALA A 198 -0.70 -10.93 4.31
CA ALA A 198 -1.71 -9.91 4.09
C ALA A 198 -1.08 -8.53 4.28
N TYR A 199 -1.59 -7.54 3.56
CA TYR A 199 -1.15 -6.15 3.60
C TYR A 199 -2.27 -5.22 4.03
#